data_791a7fced714fe3a80d2d700fad60bcf
#
_entry.id   791a7fced714fe3a80d2d700fad60bcf
#
_cell.length_a   1.000
_cell.length_b   1.000
_cell.length_c   1.000
_cell.angle_alpha   90.00
_cell.angle_beta   90.00
_cell.angle_gamma   90.00
#
_symmetry.space_group_name_H-M   'P 1'
#
loop_
_entity.id
_entity.type
_entity.pdbx_description
1 polymer ?
#
loop_
_entity_poly.entity_id
_entity_poly.type
_entity_poly.pdbx_seq_one_letter_code
_entity_poly.pdbx_strand_id
1 'polypeptide(L)'
;VFGFLGANGAGKTTAMKMLIGISEPTHGNATVAGYNVLTEAEQVKKNIGYMSQRFSLYNDLTIKENIVFFGGIYGLSSADIKEKSQAMINELGLHDMADSLVGSLPLGWKQKVAFSVALLHNPKIVFLDEPTGGVDPITRRQFWEMIYKQANRGVTIFVTTHYMDEAEYCDRVSIMVAGKIEALDTPKNLKRQFQVDSMNRVFLKLARNIE
;
A
#
# COMPACT_ATOMS: atom_id res chain seq x y z
N VAL A 1 -9.73 1.59 -5.25
CA VAL A 1 -8.94 1.09 -4.11
C VAL A 1 -9.46 -0.28 -3.70
N PHE A 2 -8.57 -1.26 -3.53
CA PHE A 2 -8.88 -2.60 -3.08
C PHE A 2 -8.31 -2.83 -1.67
N GLY A 3 -9.16 -3.19 -0.73
CA GLY A 3 -8.78 -3.49 0.65
C GLY A 3 -8.57 -4.99 0.88
N PHE A 4 -7.44 -5.36 1.46
CA PHE A 4 -7.11 -6.73 1.84
C PHE A 4 -7.04 -6.82 3.37
N LEU A 5 -8.15 -7.22 3.98
CA LEU A 5 -8.41 -7.11 5.40
C LEU A 5 -8.17 -8.44 6.14
N GLY A 6 -7.83 -8.35 7.39
CA GLY A 6 -7.67 -9.52 8.25
C GLY A 6 -6.91 -9.20 9.53
N ALA A 7 -7.04 -10.02 10.55
CA ALA A 7 -6.27 -9.89 11.78
C ALA A 7 -4.75 -10.02 11.53
N ASN A 8 -3.96 -9.62 12.52
CA ASN A 8 -2.53 -9.89 12.51
C ASN A 8 -2.29 -11.41 12.48
N GLY A 9 -1.35 -11.84 11.64
CA GLY A 9 -1.08 -13.27 11.43
C GLY A 9 -2.04 -13.99 10.48
N ALA A 10 -3.08 -13.34 9.93
CA ALA A 10 -4.02 -13.97 8.98
C ALA A 10 -3.38 -14.37 7.63
N GLY A 11 -2.16 -13.90 7.31
CA GLY A 11 -1.46 -14.22 6.06
C GLY A 11 -1.43 -13.08 5.03
N LYS A 12 -1.95 -11.90 5.33
CA LYS A 12 -2.02 -10.75 4.40
C LYS A 12 -0.68 -10.39 3.76
N THR A 13 0.35 -10.13 4.58
CA THR A 13 1.70 -9.79 4.10
C THR A 13 2.33 -10.92 3.29
N THR A 14 2.07 -12.19 3.65
CA THR A 14 2.55 -13.35 2.89
C THR A 14 1.91 -13.39 1.51
N ALA A 15 0.60 -13.27 1.42
CA ALA A 15 -0.11 -13.21 0.15
C ALA A 15 0.36 -12.01 -0.70
N MET A 16 0.52 -10.83 -0.10
CA MET A 16 1.05 -9.67 -0.80
C MET A 16 2.45 -9.92 -1.35
N LYS A 17 3.37 -10.51 -0.57
CA LYS A 17 4.73 -10.84 -1.04
C LYS A 17 4.74 -11.79 -2.24
N MET A 18 3.77 -12.72 -2.33
CA MET A 18 3.58 -13.55 -3.51
C MET A 18 3.12 -12.72 -4.71
N LEU A 19 2.14 -11.82 -4.52
CA LEU A 19 1.62 -10.97 -5.60
C LEU A 19 2.68 -10.01 -6.16
N ILE A 20 3.59 -9.50 -5.35
CA ILE A 20 4.66 -8.59 -5.78
C ILE A 20 5.92 -9.31 -6.26
N GLY A 21 5.91 -10.65 -6.34
CA GLY A 21 7.03 -11.45 -6.85
C GLY A 21 8.26 -11.50 -5.93
N ILE A 22 8.06 -11.33 -4.60
CA ILE A 22 9.14 -11.48 -3.58
C ILE A 22 9.21 -12.92 -3.07
N SER A 23 8.05 -13.58 -2.96
CA SER A 23 7.96 -14.97 -2.48
C SER A 23 7.21 -15.81 -3.51
N GLU A 24 7.68 -17.02 -3.74
CA GLU A 24 6.99 -17.95 -4.63
C GLU A 24 5.84 -18.65 -3.88
N PRO A 25 4.64 -18.74 -4.47
CA PRO A 25 3.57 -19.57 -3.92
C PRO A 25 3.90 -21.05 -4.10
N THR A 26 3.59 -21.88 -3.10
CA THR A 26 3.76 -23.34 -3.17
C THR A 26 2.84 -23.94 -4.23
N HIS A 27 1.64 -23.38 -4.38
CA HIS A 27 0.63 -23.80 -5.37
C HIS A 27 -0.15 -22.59 -5.87
N GLY A 28 -0.76 -22.74 -7.04
CA GLY A 28 -1.55 -21.68 -7.66
C GLY A 28 -0.70 -20.74 -8.50
N ASN A 29 -1.35 -19.74 -9.07
CA ASN A 29 -0.74 -18.74 -9.92
C ASN A 29 -1.44 -17.39 -9.76
N ALA A 30 -0.75 -16.31 -10.07
CA ALA A 30 -1.32 -14.97 -10.10
C ALA A 30 -0.72 -14.15 -11.24
N THR A 31 -1.51 -13.19 -11.72
CA THR A 31 -1.07 -12.20 -12.72
C THR A 31 -1.24 -10.81 -12.13
N VAL A 32 -0.16 -10.02 -12.16
CA VAL A 32 -0.14 -8.65 -11.63
C VAL A 32 0.41 -7.71 -12.71
N ALA A 33 -0.30 -6.63 -12.98
CA ALA A 33 0.01 -5.68 -14.06
C ALA A 33 0.13 -6.32 -15.45
N GLY A 34 -0.45 -7.50 -15.66
CA GLY A 34 -0.38 -8.28 -16.91
C GLY A 34 0.75 -9.31 -16.95
N TYR A 35 1.56 -9.42 -15.90
CA TYR A 35 2.71 -10.32 -15.80
C TYR A 35 2.48 -11.44 -14.78
N ASN A 36 2.94 -12.64 -15.10
CA ASN A 36 2.87 -13.80 -14.22
C ASN A 36 3.87 -13.67 -13.07
N VAL A 37 3.41 -13.81 -11.82
CA VAL A 37 4.25 -13.61 -10.62
C VAL A 37 5.37 -14.64 -10.46
N LEU A 38 5.25 -15.82 -11.08
CA LEU A 38 6.25 -16.90 -11.00
C LEU A 38 7.33 -16.75 -12.10
N THR A 39 6.90 -16.54 -13.35
CA THR A 39 7.80 -16.56 -14.51
C THR A 39 8.30 -15.19 -14.92
N GLU A 40 7.61 -14.11 -14.48
CA GLU A 40 7.89 -12.73 -14.90
C GLU A 40 8.01 -11.78 -13.69
N ALA A 41 8.51 -12.27 -12.55
CA ALA A 41 8.59 -11.51 -11.29
C ALA A 41 9.31 -10.16 -11.45
N GLU A 42 10.36 -10.09 -12.27
CA GLU A 42 11.08 -8.84 -12.55
C GLU A 42 10.23 -7.82 -13.32
N GLN A 43 9.34 -8.28 -14.20
CA GLN A 43 8.39 -7.41 -14.89
C GLN A 43 7.30 -6.92 -13.94
N VAL A 44 6.83 -7.79 -13.03
CA VAL A 44 5.91 -7.38 -11.96
C VAL A 44 6.55 -6.24 -11.17
N LYS A 45 7.75 -6.42 -10.63
CA LYS A 45 8.48 -5.43 -9.81
C LYS A 45 8.65 -4.08 -10.50
N LYS A 46 8.93 -4.08 -11.81
CA LYS A 46 9.08 -2.85 -12.61
C LYS A 46 7.78 -2.07 -12.81
N ASN A 47 6.63 -2.73 -12.70
CA ASN A 47 5.32 -2.15 -12.99
C ASN A 47 4.48 -1.88 -11.73
N ILE A 48 5.01 -2.15 -10.55
CA ILE A 48 4.32 -1.91 -9.27
C ILE A 48 5.11 -0.94 -8.39
N GLY A 49 4.38 -0.19 -7.57
CA GLY A 49 4.93 0.47 -6.39
C GLY A 49 4.70 -0.41 -5.16
N TYR A 50 5.62 -0.39 -4.21
CA TYR A 50 5.46 -1.13 -2.97
C TYR A 50 5.90 -0.30 -1.76
N MET A 51 5.02 -0.19 -0.79
CA MET A 51 5.30 0.37 0.53
C MET A 51 5.11 -0.72 1.57
N SER A 52 6.21 -1.18 2.17
CA SER A 52 6.19 -2.23 3.19
C SER A 52 5.74 -1.69 4.55
N GLN A 53 5.23 -2.57 5.41
CA GLN A 53 4.84 -2.26 6.79
C GLN A 53 6.02 -1.71 7.62
N ARG A 54 7.21 -2.29 7.44
CA ARG A 54 8.44 -1.72 8.00
C ARG A 54 8.90 -0.60 7.08
N PHE A 55 9.25 0.51 7.68
CA PHE A 55 9.70 1.68 6.95
C PHE A 55 10.84 1.34 5.99
N SER A 56 10.63 1.59 4.68
CA SER A 56 11.52 1.14 3.61
C SER A 56 12.53 2.19 3.15
N LEU A 57 12.38 3.45 3.59
CA LEU A 57 13.35 4.50 3.26
C LEU A 57 14.56 4.46 4.21
N TYR A 58 15.69 4.93 3.73
CA TYR A 58 16.91 5.03 4.51
C TYR A 58 16.85 6.19 5.49
N ASN A 59 16.92 5.91 6.79
CA ASN A 59 16.78 6.90 7.85
C ASN A 59 17.96 7.88 7.92
N ASP A 60 19.12 7.46 7.48
CA ASP A 60 20.41 8.17 7.43
C ASP A 60 20.63 8.96 6.13
N LEU A 61 19.67 8.88 5.20
CA LEU A 61 19.59 9.72 4.01
C LEU A 61 18.53 10.80 4.17
N THR A 62 18.75 11.93 3.50
CA THR A 62 17.75 12.99 3.37
C THR A 62 16.57 12.56 2.50
N ILE A 63 15.50 13.35 2.50
CA ILE A 63 14.36 13.11 1.60
C ILE A 63 14.83 13.11 0.14
N LYS A 64 15.62 14.11 -0.27
CA LYS A 64 16.16 14.20 -1.64
C LYS A 64 17.01 13.00 -2.00
N GLU A 65 17.93 12.59 -1.12
CA GLU A 65 18.81 11.45 -1.36
C GLU A 65 18.02 10.15 -1.49
N ASN A 66 16.98 9.94 -0.66
CA ASN A 66 16.07 8.80 -0.82
C ASN A 66 15.36 8.82 -2.19
N ILE A 67 14.87 9.99 -2.65
CA ILE A 67 14.23 10.10 -3.96
C ILE A 67 15.22 9.75 -5.08
N VAL A 68 16.44 10.27 -5.01
CA VAL A 68 17.50 9.98 -6.00
C VAL A 68 17.84 8.49 -6.01
N PHE A 69 18.03 7.90 -4.84
CA PHE A 69 18.36 6.49 -4.68
C PHE A 69 17.28 5.57 -5.28
N PHE A 70 16.02 5.77 -4.86
CA PHE A 70 14.92 4.94 -5.37
C PHE A 70 14.60 5.22 -6.83
N GLY A 71 14.74 6.47 -7.29
CA GLY A 71 14.63 6.81 -8.70
C GLY A 71 15.64 6.05 -9.56
N GLY A 72 16.88 5.92 -9.07
CA GLY A 72 17.92 5.09 -9.70
C GLY A 72 17.56 3.61 -9.72
N ILE A 73 17.04 3.05 -8.61
CA ILE A 73 16.55 1.66 -8.55
C ILE A 73 15.44 1.41 -9.58
N TYR A 74 14.54 2.36 -9.74
CA TYR A 74 13.45 2.27 -10.72
C TYR A 74 13.90 2.54 -12.17
N GLY A 75 15.20 2.81 -12.41
CA GLY A 75 15.76 3.03 -13.73
C GLY A 75 15.38 4.36 -14.36
N LEU A 76 15.03 5.37 -13.55
CA LEU A 76 14.75 6.71 -14.05
C LEU A 76 16.03 7.44 -14.46
N SER A 77 15.95 8.27 -15.50
CA SER A 77 17.06 9.14 -15.89
C SER A 77 17.33 10.23 -14.83
N SER A 78 18.55 10.77 -14.78
CA SER A 78 18.87 11.86 -13.87
C SER A 78 17.97 13.09 -14.08
N ALA A 79 17.54 13.35 -15.31
CA ALA A 79 16.61 14.43 -15.64
C ALA A 79 15.21 14.18 -15.05
N ASP A 80 14.68 12.95 -15.24
CA ASP A 80 13.38 12.53 -14.68
C ASP A 80 13.40 12.56 -13.13
N ILE A 81 14.49 12.08 -12.53
CA ILE A 81 14.66 12.11 -11.07
C ILE A 81 14.59 13.54 -10.55
N LYS A 82 15.31 14.47 -11.20
CA LYS A 82 15.31 15.89 -10.80
C LYS A 82 13.91 16.50 -10.90
N GLU A 83 13.22 16.31 -12.04
CA GLU A 83 11.87 16.81 -12.27
C GLU A 83 10.87 16.24 -11.24
N LYS A 84 10.85 14.90 -11.09
CA LYS A 84 9.93 14.21 -10.17
C LYS A 84 10.22 14.53 -8.70
N SER A 85 11.51 14.71 -8.34
CA SER A 85 11.90 15.15 -7.00
C SER A 85 11.30 16.52 -6.69
N GLN A 86 11.47 17.48 -7.61
CA GLN A 86 10.91 18.82 -7.43
C GLN A 86 9.39 18.80 -7.34
N ALA A 87 8.74 18.04 -8.22
CA ALA A 87 7.28 17.87 -8.21
C ALA A 87 6.77 17.29 -6.89
N MET A 88 7.43 16.23 -6.37
CA MET A 88 7.08 15.59 -5.11
C MET A 88 7.27 16.53 -3.90
N ILE A 89 8.40 17.25 -3.86
CA ILE A 89 8.67 18.22 -2.79
C ILE A 89 7.60 19.31 -2.79
N ASN A 90 7.23 19.82 -3.96
CA ASN A 90 6.17 20.83 -4.10
C ASN A 90 4.81 20.27 -3.67
N GLU A 91 4.43 19.07 -4.14
CA GLU A 91 3.14 18.45 -3.86
C GLU A 91 2.94 18.15 -2.37
N LEU A 92 4.00 17.77 -1.68
CA LEU A 92 3.98 17.48 -0.24
C LEU A 92 4.25 18.71 0.63
N GLY A 93 4.65 19.86 0.06
CA GLY A 93 5.03 21.04 0.81
C GLY A 93 6.30 20.88 1.65
N LEU A 94 7.28 20.12 1.13
CA LEU A 94 8.50 19.72 1.86
C LEU A 94 9.70 20.64 1.60
N HIS A 95 9.50 21.87 1.11
CA HIS A 95 10.60 22.76 0.72
C HIS A 95 11.64 22.95 1.83
N ASP A 96 11.19 23.20 3.06
CA ASP A 96 12.06 23.47 4.21
C ASP A 96 12.66 22.18 4.83
N MET A 97 12.12 21.01 4.46
CA MET A 97 12.51 19.72 5.01
C MET A 97 13.21 18.79 4.00
N ALA A 98 13.35 19.23 2.74
CA ALA A 98 13.85 18.37 1.68
C ALA A 98 15.26 17.83 1.94
N ASP A 99 16.07 18.58 2.66
CA ASP A 99 17.44 18.23 3.07
C ASP A 99 17.51 17.66 4.52
N SER A 100 16.35 17.43 5.15
CA SER A 100 16.28 16.77 6.46
C SER A 100 16.44 15.26 6.33
N LEU A 101 17.14 14.65 7.29
CA LEU A 101 17.23 13.19 7.37
C LEU A 101 15.85 12.58 7.56
N VAL A 102 15.54 11.54 6.81
CA VAL A 102 14.27 10.83 6.95
C VAL A 102 14.08 10.29 8.36
N GLY A 103 15.17 9.86 9.01
CA GLY A 103 15.14 9.41 10.40
C GLY A 103 14.56 10.41 11.40
N SER A 104 14.73 11.70 11.17
CA SER A 104 14.25 12.79 12.05
C SER A 104 12.78 13.16 11.86
N LEU A 105 12.14 12.68 10.79
CA LEU A 105 10.77 13.04 10.49
C LEU A 105 9.77 12.32 11.42
N PRO A 106 8.64 12.96 11.78
CA PRO A 106 7.49 12.29 12.37
C PRO A 106 6.99 11.16 11.49
N LEU A 107 6.43 10.09 12.09
CA LEU A 107 6.01 8.89 11.37
C LEU A 107 5.07 9.18 10.19
N GLY A 108 4.10 10.06 10.36
CA GLY A 108 3.17 10.41 9.29
C GLY A 108 3.85 11.04 8.07
N TRP A 109 4.90 11.84 8.27
CA TRP A 109 5.70 12.38 7.17
C TRP A 109 6.52 11.29 6.49
N LYS A 110 7.14 10.40 7.27
CA LYS A 110 7.83 9.22 6.72
C LYS A 110 6.93 8.41 5.80
N GLN A 111 5.69 8.16 6.23
CA GLN A 111 4.72 7.41 5.43
C GLN A 111 4.33 8.13 4.13
N LYS A 112 4.08 9.46 4.20
CA LYS A 112 3.77 10.26 3.01
C LYS A 112 4.93 10.26 2.00
N VAL A 113 6.16 10.40 2.47
CA VAL A 113 7.35 10.34 1.62
C VAL A 113 7.51 8.94 1.01
N ALA A 114 7.37 7.87 1.82
CA ALA A 114 7.49 6.49 1.34
C ALA A 114 6.44 6.15 0.27
N PHE A 115 5.19 6.56 0.47
CA PHE A 115 4.12 6.40 -0.53
C PHE A 115 4.45 7.15 -1.82
N SER A 116 4.92 8.38 -1.74
CA SER A 116 5.27 9.19 -2.91
C SER A 116 6.48 8.61 -3.66
N VAL A 117 7.48 8.08 -2.93
CA VAL A 117 8.62 7.37 -3.53
C VAL A 117 8.16 6.11 -4.27
N ALA A 118 7.22 5.34 -3.71
CA ALA A 118 6.65 4.16 -4.39
C ALA A 118 5.92 4.50 -5.70
N LEU A 119 5.58 5.76 -5.93
CA LEU A 119 4.90 6.27 -7.14
C LEU A 119 5.86 6.87 -8.18
N LEU A 120 7.15 7.05 -7.87
CA LEU A 120 8.11 7.81 -8.71
C LEU A 120 8.17 7.33 -10.17
N HIS A 121 8.10 6.04 -10.40
CA HIS A 121 8.20 5.43 -11.73
C HIS A 121 6.86 5.26 -12.44
N ASN A 122 5.80 5.92 -11.94
CA ASN A 122 4.43 5.86 -12.46
C ASN A 122 3.89 4.42 -12.60
N PRO A 123 3.88 3.64 -11.52
CA PRO A 123 3.41 2.25 -11.56
C PRO A 123 1.91 2.17 -11.86
N LYS A 124 1.48 1.07 -12.48
CA LYS A 124 0.05 0.78 -12.73
C LYS A 124 -0.69 0.40 -11.46
N ILE A 125 0.03 -0.25 -10.53
CA ILE A 125 -0.52 -0.76 -9.27
C ILE A 125 0.44 -0.38 -8.15
N VAL A 126 -0.10 0.05 -7.00
CA VAL A 126 0.67 0.27 -5.78
C VAL A 126 0.14 -0.64 -4.69
N PHE A 127 1.05 -1.38 -4.05
CA PHE A 127 0.79 -2.21 -2.89
C PHE A 127 1.22 -1.48 -1.62
N LEU A 128 0.31 -1.35 -0.67
CA LEU A 128 0.52 -0.68 0.61
C LEU A 128 0.28 -1.67 1.74
N ASP A 129 1.33 -2.02 2.49
CA ASP A 129 1.23 -2.97 3.59
C ASP A 129 1.07 -2.23 4.93
N GLU A 130 -0.17 -2.18 5.42
CA GLU A 130 -0.57 -1.48 6.66
C GLU A 130 -0.06 -0.02 6.74
N PRO A 131 -0.30 0.81 5.70
CA PRO A 131 0.38 2.09 5.53
C PRO A 131 0.03 3.14 6.60
N THR A 132 -1.05 2.95 7.32
CA THR A 132 -1.56 3.87 8.35
C THR A 132 -1.33 3.37 9.78
N GLY A 133 -0.55 2.30 9.93
CA GLY A 133 -0.21 1.75 11.23
C GLY A 133 0.56 2.75 12.11
N GLY A 134 0.10 2.95 13.35
CA GLY A 134 0.78 3.78 14.33
C GLY A 134 0.67 5.30 14.15
N VAL A 135 -0.12 5.80 13.20
CA VAL A 135 -0.36 7.25 13.04
C VAL A 135 -1.68 7.68 13.69
N ASP A 136 -1.74 8.96 14.06
CA ASP A 136 -2.94 9.58 14.60
C ASP A 136 -4.08 9.66 13.55
N PRO A 137 -5.36 9.85 14.00
CA PRO A 137 -6.51 9.85 13.09
C PRO A 137 -6.46 10.95 12.01
N ILE A 138 -5.88 12.12 12.30
CA ILE A 138 -5.79 13.23 11.35
C ILE A 138 -4.80 12.85 10.23
N THR A 139 -3.63 12.37 10.61
CA THR A 139 -2.60 11.90 9.67
C THR A 139 -3.12 10.72 8.82
N ARG A 140 -3.87 9.79 9.42
CA ARG A 140 -4.51 8.68 8.71
C ARG A 140 -5.45 9.20 7.63
N ARG A 141 -6.34 10.14 7.96
CA ARG A 141 -7.26 10.74 7.00
C ARG A 141 -6.52 11.41 5.83
N GLN A 142 -5.48 12.21 6.12
CA GLN A 142 -4.66 12.83 5.10
C GLN A 142 -3.98 11.81 4.18
N PHE A 143 -3.54 10.67 4.73
CA PHE A 143 -2.96 9.60 3.94
C PHE A 143 -3.98 8.96 3.00
N TRP A 144 -5.22 8.74 3.46
CA TRP A 144 -6.30 8.24 2.62
C TRP A 144 -6.68 9.24 1.51
N GLU A 145 -6.63 10.54 1.76
CA GLU A 145 -6.80 11.58 0.73
C GLU A 145 -5.72 11.47 -0.37
N MET A 146 -4.48 11.17 0.01
CA MET A 146 -3.40 10.91 -0.96
C MET A 146 -3.67 9.63 -1.78
N ILE A 147 -4.15 8.57 -1.15
CA ILE A 147 -4.55 7.32 -1.83
C ILE A 147 -5.63 7.63 -2.89
N TYR A 148 -6.69 8.33 -2.52
CA TYR A 148 -7.77 8.70 -3.44
C TYR A 148 -7.29 9.56 -4.60
N LYS A 149 -6.40 10.52 -4.33
CA LYS A 149 -5.80 11.36 -5.37
C LYS A 149 -5.08 10.52 -6.43
N GLN A 150 -4.35 9.48 -6.04
CA GLN A 150 -3.68 8.59 -6.98
C GLN A 150 -4.64 7.61 -7.66
N ALA A 151 -5.62 7.08 -6.95
CA ALA A 151 -6.67 6.24 -7.54
C ALA A 151 -7.46 6.99 -8.63
N ASN A 152 -7.80 8.27 -8.40
CA ASN A 152 -8.46 9.13 -9.38
C ASN A 152 -7.58 9.46 -10.60
N ARG A 153 -6.25 9.30 -10.49
CA ARG A 153 -5.31 9.37 -11.62
C ARG A 153 -5.17 8.07 -12.39
N GLY A 154 -5.94 7.02 -12.01
CA GLY A 154 -5.97 5.72 -12.67
C GLY A 154 -5.02 4.68 -12.09
N VAL A 155 -4.32 4.99 -10.98
CA VAL A 155 -3.47 4.01 -10.30
C VAL A 155 -4.34 3.04 -9.51
N THR A 156 -4.16 1.73 -9.69
CA THR A 156 -4.79 0.72 -8.84
C THR A 156 -4.07 0.68 -7.49
N ILE A 157 -4.79 0.86 -6.40
CA ILE A 157 -4.21 0.82 -5.05
C ILE A 157 -4.71 -0.43 -4.33
N PHE A 158 -3.77 -1.26 -3.88
CA PHE A 158 -4.01 -2.45 -3.06
C PHE A 158 -3.50 -2.19 -1.64
N VAL A 159 -4.39 -2.14 -0.67
CA VAL A 159 -4.06 -1.80 0.72
C VAL A 159 -4.31 -2.99 1.63
N THR A 160 -3.32 -3.45 2.40
CA THR A 160 -3.59 -4.33 3.54
C THR A 160 -3.86 -3.51 4.79
N THR A 161 -4.78 -3.96 5.60
CA THR A 161 -5.03 -3.37 6.91
C THR A 161 -5.66 -4.39 7.88
N HIS A 162 -5.42 -4.19 9.15
CA HIS A 162 -6.14 -4.87 10.23
C HIS A 162 -7.20 -3.96 10.88
N TYR A 163 -7.30 -2.71 10.44
CA TYR A 163 -8.33 -1.77 10.88
C TYR A 163 -9.58 -1.95 10.02
N MET A 164 -10.65 -2.52 10.62
CA MET A 164 -11.87 -2.83 9.87
C MET A 164 -12.67 -1.59 9.46
N ASP A 165 -12.47 -0.45 10.11
CA ASP A 165 -13.03 0.85 9.71
C ASP A 165 -12.42 1.37 8.40
N GLU A 166 -11.17 1.04 8.10
CA GLU A 166 -10.55 1.39 6.82
C GLU A 166 -11.15 0.67 5.61
N ALA A 167 -11.86 -0.43 5.83
CA ALA A 167 -12.64 -1.08 4.79
C ALA A 167 -13.65 -0.15 4.12
N GLU A 168 -14.24 0.77 4.91
CA GLU A 168 -15.24 1.73 4.39
C GLU A 168 -14.63 2.72 3.36
N TYR A 169 -13.30 2.84 3.34
CA TYR A 169 -12.56 3.68 2.40
C TYR A 169 -12.22 2.95 1.08
N CYS A 170 -12.55 1.66 0.97
CA CYS A 170 -12.22 0.86 -0.20
C CYS A 170 -13.45 0.64 -1.10
N ASP A 171 -13.24 0.56 -2.43
CA ASP A 171 -14.30 0.24 -3.37
C ASP A 171 -14.71 -1.23 -3.27
N ARG A 172 -13.74 -2.12 -3.07
CA ARG A 172 -13.92 -3.55 -2.84
C ARG A 172 -12.96 -4.02 -1.77
N VAL A 173 -13.37 -5.03 -1.03
CA VAL A 173 -12.55 -5.62 0.03
C VAL A 173 -12.58 -7.14 -0.03
N SER A 174 -11.47 -7.77 0.32
CA SER A 174 -11.43 -9.16 0.71
C SER A 174 -11.09 -9.27 2.19
N ILE A 175 -11.71 -10.23 2.87
CA ILE A 175 -11.46 -10.51 4.29
C ILE A 175 -10.78 -11.86 4.40
N MET A 176 -9.56 -11.84 4.92
CA MET A 176 -8.77 -13.05 5.17
C MET A 176 -8.83 -13.45 6.63
N VAL A 177 -9.17 -14.71 6.88
CA VAL A 177 -9.17 -15.33 8.22
C VAL A 177 -8.43 -16.65 8.13
N ALA A 178 -7.45 -16.89 9.01
CA ALA A 178 -6.66 -18.12 9.08
C ALA A 178 -6.12 -18.59 7.70
N GLY A 179 -5.62 -17.67 6.88
CA GLY A 179 -5.01 -17.96 5.58
C GLY A 179 -6.00 -18.15 4.42
N LYS A 180 -7.31 -17.99 4.66
CA LYS A 180 -8.36 -18.14 3.63
C LYS A 180 -9.10 -16.84 3.39
N ILE A 181 -9.53 -16.61 2.16
CA ILE A 181 -10.45 -15.52 1.82
C ILE A 181 -11.87 -15.98 2.12
N GLU A 182 -12.45 -15.45 3.17
CA GLU A 182 -13.80 -15.82 3.64
C GLU A 182 -14.90 -14.92 3.04
N ALA A 183 -14.54 -13.72 2.58
CA ALA A 183 -15.49 -12.81 1.94
C ALA A 183 -14.77 -11.89 0.95
N LEU A 184 -15.46 -11.55 -0.15
CA LEU A 184 -14.97 -10.64 -1.20
C LEU A 184 -16.16 -9.91 -1.83
N ASP A 185 -16.34 -8.63 -1.54
CA ASP A 185 -17.33 -7.77 -2.18
C ASP A 185 -17.07 -6.29 -1.80
N THR A 186 -18.00 -5.40 -2.14
CA THR A 186 -18.01 -4.03 -1.63
C THR A 186 -18.37 -4.02 -0.14
N PRO A 187 -17.87 -3.06 0.66
CA PRO A 187 -18.24 -2.96 2.09
C PRO A 187 -19.76 -2.90 2.31
N LYS A 188 -20.47 -2.18 1.42
CA LYS A 188 -21.94 -2.07 1.45
C LYS A 188 -22.63 -3.43 1.29
N ASN A 189 -22.20 -4.23 0.31
CA ASN A 189 -22.77 -5.55 0.07
C ASN A 189 -22.50 -6.52 1.20
N LEU A 190 -21.26 -6.53 1.72
CA LEU A 190 -20.89 -7.38 2.86
C LEU A 190 -21.71 -7.05 4.09
N LYS A 191 -21.88 -5.77 4.46
CA LYS A 191 -22.73 -5.36 5.57
C LYS A 191 -24.18 -5.86 5.39
N ARG A 192 -24.72 -5.78 4.18
CA ARG A 192 -26.07 -6.28 3.86
C ARG A 192 -26.14 -7.81 3.92
N GLN A 193 -25.16 -8.52 3.36
CA GLN A 193 -25.10 -9.99 3.36
C GLN A 193 -25.07 -10.57 4.77
N PHE A 194 -24.26 -9.96 5.64
CA PHE A 194 -24.11 -10.38 7.03
C PHE A 194 -25.13 -9.73 7.99
N GLN A 195 -26.04 -8.87 7.48
CA GLN A 195 -27.08 -8.18 8.27
C GLN A 195 -26.49 -7.43 9.47
N VAL A 196 -25.47 -6.61 9.20
CA VAL A 196 -24.77 -5.80 10.20
C VAL A 196 -24.55 -4.37 9.69
N ASP A 197 -24.22 -3.45 10.59
CA ASP A 197 -24.04 -2.02 10.33
C ASP A 197 -22.57 -1.61 10.07
N SER A 198 -21.61 -2.47 10.43
CA SER A 198 -20.19 -2.13 10.32
C SER A 198 -19.32 -3.30 9.81
N MET A 199 -18.20 -2.98 9.16
CA MET A 199 -17.23 -3.97 8.69
C MET A 199 -16.56 -4.72 9.85
N ASN A 200 -16.43 -4.09 11.01
CA ASN A 200 -15.96 -4.78 12.22
C ASN A 200 -16.90 -5.93 12.61
N ARG A 201 -18.22 -5.73 12.53
CA ARG A 201 -19.19 -6.81 12.82
C ARG A 201 -19.19 -7.89 11.73
N VAL A 202 -18.96 -7.55 10.45
CA VAL A 202 -18.75 -8.55 9.40
C VAL A 202 -17.56 -9.44 9.76
N PHE A 203 -16.42 -8.83 10.09
CA PHE A 203 -15.22 -9.57 10.48
C PHE A 203 -15.45 -10.48 11.70
N LEU A 204 -16.10 -9.98 12.75
CA LEU A 204 -16.40 -10.78 13.95
C LEU A 204 -17.29 -12.00 13.65
N LYS A 205 -18.26 -11.87 12.73
CA LYS A 205 -19.07 -13.03 12.30
C LYS A 205 -18.25 -14.06 11.56
N LEU A 206 -17.36 -13.63 10.66
CA LEU A 206 -16.47 -14.52 9.90
C LEU A 206 -15.46 -15.22 10.82
N ALA A 207 -14.86 -14.49 11.76
CA ALA A 207 -13.88 -15.06 12.70
C ALA A 207 -14.47 -16.10 13.65
N ARG A 208 -15.74 -15.91 14.10
CA ARG A 208 -16.44 -16.85 14.99
C ARG A 208 -16.89 -18.14 14.33
N ASN A 209 -17.07 -18.15 13.00
CA ASN A 209 -17.47 -19.36 12.27
C ASN A 209 -16.30 -20.34 12.05
N ILE A 210 -15.12 -20.04 12.57
CA ILE A 210 -13.90 -20.86 12.44
C ILE A 210 -13.52 -21.51 13.79
N GLU A 211 -14.13 -21.06 14.90
CA GLU A 211 -14.08 -21.74 16.21
C GLU A 211 -15.15 -22.84 16.29
#